data_dec1b7c281a1928ad97c9e44638695d8
#
_entry.id   dec1b7c281a1928ad97c9e44638695d8
#
_cell.length_a   1.000
_cell.length_b   1.000
_cell.length_c   1.000
_cell.angle_alpha   90.00
_cell.angle_beta   90.00
_cell.angle_gamma   90.00
#
_symmetry.space_group_name_H-M   'P 1'
#
loop_
_entity.id
_entity.type
_entity.pdbx_description
1 polymer ?
#
loop_
_entity_poly.entity_id
_entity_poly.type
_entity_poly.pdbx_seq_one_letter_code
_entity_poly.pdbx_strand_id
1 'polypeptide(L)'
;MAAVRGGDIRQLTIQGREFEVKGGDANVNVDLGGFANEIDFAGNGVVMTRQRRKPAGFSDCPILIDDSRKDIEYLKGISDAGNPVPVNMTLASNVTYSGSLTIVGDLVKATGDGTLMLEMRGAKFEQI
;
A
#
# COMPACT_ATOMS: atom_id res chain seq x y z
N MET A 1 -21.85 -11.67 14.85
CA MET A 1 -20.59 -12.42 14.94
C MET A 1 -19.59 -11.85 13.96
N ALA A 2 -18.40 -11.58 14.43
CA ALA A 2 -17.34 -11.08 13.57
C ALA A 2 -16.58 -12.25 12.96
N ALA A 3 -16.25 -12.14 11.68
CA ALA A 3 -15.40 -13.11 10.99
C ALA A 3 -14.12 -12.42 10.54
N VAL A 4 -12.99 -13.04 10.81
CA VAL A 4 -11.70 -12.57 10.32
C VAL A 4 -11.37 -13.35 9.06
N ARG A 5 -11.18 -12.62 7.96
CA ARG A 5 -10.76 -13.21 6.70
C ARG A 5 -9.40 -12.67 6.33
N GLY A 6 -8.44 -13.58 6.22
CA GLY A 6 -7.21 -13.29 5.53
C GLY A 6 -7.37 -13.62 4.06
N GLY A 7 -6.39 -13.33 3.30
CA GLY A 7 -6.35 -13.76 1.91
C GLY A 7 -6.04 -12.65 0.94
N ASP A 8 -6.45 -12.88 -0.27
CA ASP A 8 -5.98 -12.11 -1.43
C ASP A 8 -6.63 -10.75 -1.54
N ILE A 9 -5.95 -9.84 -2.21
CA ILE A 9 -6.52 -8.58 -2.66
C ILE A 9 -7.40 -8.88 -3.87
N ARG A 10 -8.69 -8.53 -3.78
CA ARG A 10 -9.63 -8.77 -4.89
C ARG A 10 -9.41 -7.82 -6.05
N GLN A 11 -9.12 -6.57 -5.74
CA GLN A 11 -9.03 -5.53 -6.76
C GLN A 11 -8.11 -4.43 -6.30
N LEU A 12 -7.23 -4.00 -7.19
CA LEU A 12 -6.36 -2.85 -6.97
C LEU A 12 -6.49 -1.94 -8.18
N THR A 13 -6.92 -0.70 -7.97
CA THR A 13 -7.05 0.30 -9.02
C THR A 13 -6.16 1.48 -8.70
N ILE A 14 -5.27 1.83 -9.63
CA ILE A 14 -4.35 2.95 -9.51
C ILE A 14 -4.64 3.91 -10.66
N GLN A 15 -5.08 5.13 -10.33
CA GLN A 15 -5.40 6.18 -11.30
C GLN A 15 -6.38 5.68 -12.38
N GLY A 16 -7.40 4.91 -11.95
CA GLY A 16 -8.41 4.38 -12.85
C GLY A 16 -8.01 3.13 -13.63
N ARG A 17 -6.78 2.65 -13.48
CA ARG A 17 -6.30 1.44 -14.14
C ARG A 17 -6.26 0.29 -13.15
N GLU A 18 -6.89 -0.82 -13.51
CA GLU A 18 -6.94 -2.00 -12.66
C GLU A 18 -5.66 -2.84 -12.84
N PHE A 19 -5.12 -3.29 -11.71
CA PHE A 19 -3.96 -4.19 -11.66
C PHE A 19 -4.35 -5.47 -10.94
N GLU A 20 -3.81 -6.59 -11.40
CA GLU A 20 -4.00 -7.88 -10.73
C GLU A 20 -2.94 -8.07 -9.65
N VAL A 21 -3.37 -8.47 -8.47
CA VAL A 21 -2.46 -8.76 -7.36
C VAL A 21 -2.28 -10.26 -7.27
N LYS A 22 -1.03 -10.71 -7.12
CA LYS A 22 -0.72 -12.13 -7.00
C LYS A 22 -1.40 -12.71 -5.77
N GLY A 23 -2.09 -13.84 -5.94
CA GLY A 23 -2.73 -14.55 -4.85
C GLY A 23 -1.80 -15.51 -4.13
N GLY A 24 -2.35 -16.20 -3.13
CA GLY A 24 -1.64 -17.21 -2.35
C GLY A 24 -1.05 -16.64 -1.07
N ASP A 25 0.24 -16.85 -0.86
CA ASP A 25 0.90 -16.53 0.40
C ASP A 25 1.35 -15.07 0.53
N ALA A 26 0.95 -14.21 -0.39
CA ALA A 26 1.35 -12.81 -0.35
C ALA A 26 0.68 -12.07 0.82
N ASN A 27 1.48 -11.36 1.60
CA ASN A 27 1.01 -10.51 2.69
C ASN A 27 1.23 -9.05 2.33
N VAL A 28 0.16 -8.39 1.92
CA VAL A 28 0.19 -6.96 1.65
C VAL A 28 -0.04 -6.22 2.96
N ASN A 29 0.88 -5.34 3.31
CA ASN A 29 0.79 -4.55 4.53
C ASN A 29 0.08 -3.24 4.24
N VAL A 30 -1.05 -3.02 4.91
CA VAL A 30 -1.82 -1.78 4.80
C VAL A 30 -1.54 -0.94 6.04
N ASP A 31 -1.07 0.28 5.81
CA ASP A 31 -0.76 1.21 6.89
C ASP A 31 -1.75 2.37 6.83
N LEU A 32 -2.50 2.56 7.91
CA LEU A 32 -3.51 3.62 7.97
C LEU A 32 -2.91 4.99 8.21
N GLY A 33 -1.62 5.07 8.54
CA GLY A 33 -0.95 6.34 8.75
C GLY A 33 -1.35 7.01 10.06
N GLY A 34 -1.36 8.35 10.04
CA GLY A 34 -1.67 9.14 11.22
C GLY A 34 -0.48 9.31 12.13
N PHE A 35 -0.64 8.95 13.40
CA PHE A 35 0.41 9.12 14.40
C PHE A 35 0.78 7.79 15.04
N ALA A 36 2.08 7.57 15.19
CA ALA A 36 2.60 6.49 16.00
C ALA A 36 2.98 7.06 17.37
N ASN A 37 2.53 6.42 18.44
CA ASN A 37 2.82 6.85 19.79
C ASN A 37 4.00 6.06 20.35
N GLU A 38 4.92 6.78 20.97
CA GLU A 38 6.06 6.20 21.67
C GLU A 38 6.03 6.66 23.12
N ILE A 39 6.42 5.78 24.04
CA ILE A 39 6.44 6.09 25.48
C ILE A 39 7.88 6.08 25.95
N ASP A 40 8.30 7.18 26.59
CA ASP A 40 9.59 7.31 27.23
C ASP A 40 9.40 7.52 28.71
N PHE A 41 10.33 7.00 29.52
CA PHE A 41 10.37 7.25 30.95
C PHE A 41 11.44 8.29 31.25
N ALA A 42 11.05 9.35 31.99
CA ALA A 42 12.02 10.29 32.52
C ALA A 42 12.78 9.66 33.70
N GLY A 43 13.91 10.24 34.05
CA GLY A 43 14.73 9.70 35.12
C GLY A 43 14.03 9.67 36.48
N ASN A 44 12.99 10.48 36.68
CA ASN A 44 12.18 10.49 37.91
C ASN A 44 10.98 9.54 37.84
N GLY A 45 10.87 8.72 36.77
CA GLY A 45 9.78 7.77 36.61
C GLY A 45 8.53 8.29 35.92
N VAL A 46 8.51 9.56 35.53
CA VAL A 46 7.38 10.16 34.84
C VAL A 46 7.34 9.60 33.40
N VAL A 47 6.12 9.18 32.96
CA VAL A 47 5.91 8.69 31.62
C VAL A 47 5.65 9.86 30.68
N MET A 48 6.37 9.88 29.55
CA MET A 48 6.20 10.88 28.51
C MET A 48 5.77 10.20 27.23
N THR A 49 4.74 10.74 26.59
CA THR A 49 4.24 10.24 25.31
C THR A 49 4.75 11.13 24.19
N ARG A 50 5.34 10.50 23.17
CA ARG A 50 5.79 11.19 21.98
C ARG A 50 4.97 10.69 20.79
N GLN A 51 4.49 11.62 19.99
CA GLN A 51 3.76 11.27 18.76
C GLN A 51 4.61 11.58 17.55
N ARG A 52 4.64 10.62 16.63
CA ARG A 52 5.34 10.79 15.37
C ARG A 52 4.34 10.60 14.24
N ARG A 53 4.34 11.54 13.29
CA ARG A 53 3.50 11.40 12.09
C ARG A 53 4.10 10.37 11.15
N LYS A 54 3.26 9.49 10.60
CA LYS A 54 3.71 8.51 9.63
C LYS A 54 2.80 8.47 8.41
N PRO A 55 3.35 8.13 7.23
CA PRO A 55 2.55 8.07 6.01
C PRO A 55 1.63 6.85 5.99
N ALA A 56 0.48 7.01 5.36
CA ALA A 56 -0.45 5.94 5.07
C ALA A 56 -0.12 5.28 3.74
N GLY A 57 -0.62 4.09 3.51
CA GLY A 57 -0.50 3.41 2.23
C GLY A 57 -0.39 1.91 2.36
N PHE A 58 0.27 1.30 1.40
CA PHE A 58 0.50 -0.14 1.41
C PHE A 58 1.92 -0.47 0.95
N SER A 59 2.39 -1.65 1.36
CA SER A 59 3.71 -2.14 0.98
C SER A 59 3.68 -3.64 0.72
N ASP A 60 4.73 -4.12 0.07
CA ASP A 60 4.90 -5.55 -0.25
C ASP A 60 3.75 -6.11 -1.09
N CYS A 61 3.21 -5.30 -1.99
CA CYS A 61 2.10 -5.70 -2.86
C CYS A 61 2.65 -6.29 -4.16
N PRO A 62 2.56 -7.62 -4.36
CA PRO A 62 3.05 -8.25 -5.59
C PRO A 62 2.00 -8.12 -6.68
N ILE A 63 2.18 -7.20 -7.60
CA ILE A 63 1.27 -7.06 -8.74
C ILE A 63 1.78 -7.85 -9.92
N LEU A 64 0.85 -8.47 -10.65
CA LEU A 64 1.15 -9.19 -11.88
C LEU A 64 1.27 -8.20 -13.02
N ILE A 65 2.39 -8.26 -13.73
CA ILE A 65 2.70 -7.30 -14.79
C ILE A 65 2.32 -7.88 -16.14
N ASP A 66 1.53 -7.14 -16.89
CA ASP A 66 1.15 -7.46 -18.24
C ASP A 66 1.95 -6.56 -19.20
N ASP A 67 2.94 -7.15 -19.88
CA ASP A 67 3.79 -6.40 -20.79
C ASP A 67 3.04 -5.88 -22.02
N SER A 68 2.00 -6.59 -22.46
CA SER A 68 1.19 -6.16 -23.61
C SER A 68 0.40 -4.88 -23.29
N ARG A 69 0.06 -4.66 -22.03
CA ARG A 69 -0.61 -3.45 -21.55
C ARG A 69 0.36 -2.34 -21.14
N LYS A 70 1.65 -2.63 -21.17
CA LYS A 70 2.71 -1.69 -20.77
C LYS A 70 2.55 -1.22 -19.34
N ASP A 71 2.26 -2.15 -18.42
CA ASP A 71 2.01 -1.83 -17.02
C ASP A 71 3.23 -1.17 -16.35
N ILE A 72 4.43 -1.66 -16.64
CA ILE A 72 5.65 -1.09 -16.05
C ILE A 72 5.85 0.34 -16.51
N GLU A 73 5.65 0.62 -17.79
CA GLU A 73 5.80 1.98 -18.33
C GLU A 73 4.78 2.93 -17.70
N TYR A 74 3.55 2.46 -17.50
CA TYR A 74 2.51 3.23 -16.85
C TYR A 74 2.89 3.59 -15.41
N LEU A 75 3.35 2.59 -14.63
CA LEU A 75 3.76 2.83 -13.25
C LEU A 75 5.01 3.71 -13.16
N LYS A 76 5.95 3.52 -14.08
CA LYS A 76 7.15 4.35 -14.12
C LYS A 76 6.80 5.82 -14.41
N GLY A 77 5.85 6.06 -15.29
CA GLY A 77 5.37 7.41 -15.57
C GLY A 77 4.77 8.07 -14.33
N ILE A 78 3.99 7.33 -13.56
CA ILE A 78 3.44 7.83 -12.29
C ILE A 78 4.55 8.12 -11.29
N SER A 79 5.52 7.21 -11.18
CA SER A 79 6.64 7.37 -10.25
C SER A 79 7.51 8.57 -10.61
N ASP A 80 7.80 8.74 -11.88
CA ASP A 80 8.66 9.85 -12.34
C ASP A 80 7.97 11.21 -12.16
N ALA A 81 6.65 11.26 -12.31
CA ALA A 81 5.89 12.48 -12.09
C ALA A 81 5.90 12.92 -10.63
N GLY A 82 6.00 11.97 -9.71
CA GLY A 82 6.07 12.26 -8.27
C GLY A 82 4.80 12.84 -7.66
N ASN A 83 3.68 12.81 -8.36
CA ASN A 83 2.42 13.35 -7.87
C ASN A 83 1.55 12.24 -7.27
N PRO A 84 0.77 12.56 -6.22
CA PRO A 84 -0.19 11.60 -5.69
C PRO A 84 -1.26 11.25 -6.72
N VAL A 85 -1.63 9.97 -6.77
CA VAL A 85 -2.69 9.48 -7.67
C VAL A 85 -3.73 8.72 -6.86
N PRO A 86 -4.99 8.71 -7.30
CA PRO A 86 -6.04 7.99 -6.57
C PRO A 86 -5.81 6.48 -6.65
N VAL A 87 -5.95 5.81 -5.50
CA VAL A 87 -5.77 4.37 -5.37
C VAL A 87 -6.95 3.79 -4.60
N ASN A 88 -7.51 2.70 -5.10
CA ASN A 88 -8.54 1.93 -4.42
C ASN A 88 -8.10 0.48 -4.33
N MET A 89 -8.20 -0.09 -3.12
CA MET A 89 -7.82 -1.47 -2.88
C MET A 89 -8.97 -2.18 -2.16
N THR A 90 -9.50 -3.23 -2.78
CA THR A 90 -10.57 -4.04 -2.20
C THR A 90 -10.02 -5.38 -1.76
N LEU A 91 -10.22 -5.70 -0.49
CA LEU A 91 -9.75 -6.94 0.12
C LEU A 91 -10.74 -8.08 -0.10
N ALA A 92 -10.29 -9.31 0.18
CA ALA A 92 -11.14 -10.50 0.09
C ALA A 92 -12.37 -10.41 1.01
N SER A 93 -12.30 -9.63 2.07
CA SER A 93 -13.40 -9.39 3.00
C SER A 93 -14.41 -8.34 2.50
N ASN A 94 -14.24 -7.83 1.29
CA ASN A 94 -15.05 -6.77 0.68
C ASN A 94 -14.84 -5.38 1.32
N VAL A 95 -13.80 -5.23 2.11
CA VAL A 95 -13.40 -3.94 2.65
C VAL A 95 -12.57 -3.21 1.61
N THR A 96 -12.88 -1.94 1.36
CA THR A 96 -12.17 -1.12 0.39
C THR A 96 -11.44 0.02 1.10
N TYR A 97 -10.15 0.16 0.80
CA TYR A 97 -9.36 1.31 1.22
C TYR A 97 -9.15 2.26 0.05
N SER A 98 -9.18 3.54 0.31
CA SER A 98 -9.06 4.57 -0.73
C SER A 98 -8.22 5.73 -0.24
N GLY A 99 -7.46 6.30 -1.15
CA GLY A 99 -6.64 7.47 -0.86
C GLY A 99 -5.85 7.93 -2.06
N SER A 100 -5.16 9.05 -1.91
CA SER A 100 -4.21 9.57 -2.90
C SER A 100 -2.81 9.22 -2.43
N LEU A 101 -2.12 8.40 -3.20
CA LEU A 101 -0.82 7.85 -2.82
C LEU A 101 0.22 8.11 -3.90
N THR A 102 1.48 8.19 -3.47
CA THR A 102 2.63 8.33 -4.36
C THR A 102 3.45 7.04 -4.32
N ILE A 103 3.93 6.60 -5.46
CA ILE A 103 4.81 5.44 -5.53
C ILE A 103 6.14 5.79 -4.86
N VAL A 104 6.55 4.94 -3.91
CA VAL A 104 7.84 5.08 -3.24
C VAL A 104 8.68 3.84 -3.49
N GLY A 105 10.00 4.00 -3.38
CA GLY A 105 10.92 2.90 -3.64
C GLY A 105 11.14 2.67 -5.13
N ASP A 106 11.83 1.58 -5.44
CA ASP A 106 12.20 1.25 -6.80
C ASP A 106 11.16 0.32 -7.44
N LEU A 107 10.92 0.52 -8.74
CA LEU A 107 10.07 -0.36 -9.52
C LEU A 107 10.95 -1.45 -10.14
N VAL A 108 10.96 -2.63 -9.52
CA VAL A 108 11.79 -3.75 -9.96
C VAL A 108 10.90 -4.93 -10.31
N LYS A 109 10.96 -5.37 -11.57
CA LYS A 109 10.20 -6.51 -12.05
C LYS A 109 11.00 -7.80 -11.85
N ALA A 110 10.36 -8.78 -11.22
CA ALA A 110 10.90 -10.13 -11.14
C ALA A 110 10.52 -10.87 -12.43
N THR A 111 11.48 -11.07 -13.32
CA THR A 111 11.20 -11.60 -14.66
C THR A 111 10.71 -13.05 -14.62
N GLY A 112 11.16 -13.83 -13.64
CA GLY A 112 10.72 -15.22 -13.53
C GLY A 112 9.26 -15.37 -13.15
N ASP A 113 8.78 -14.49 -12.25
CA ASP A 113 7.41 -14.54 -11.74
C ASP A 113 6.47 -13.60 -12.48
N GLY A 114 7.00 -12.64 -13.23
CA GLY A 114 6.19 -11.61 -13.86
C GLY A 114 5.52 -10.67 -12.86
N THR A 115 6.12 -10.50 -11.69
CA THR A 115 5.56 -9.66 -10.63
C THR A 115 6.45 -8.47 -10.32
N LEU A 116 5.84 -7.45 -9.72
CA LEU A 116 6.54 -6.26 -9.24
C LEU A 116 6.04 -5.98 -7.84
N MET A 117 6.96 -5.83 -6.89
CA MET A 117 6.61 -5.45 -5.52
C MET A 117 6.40 -3.95 -5.47
N LEU A 118 5.17 -3.54 -5.17
CA LEU A 118 4.78 -2.14 -5.19
C LEU A 118 4.57 -1.63 -3.78
N GLU A 119 5.08 -0.43 -3.54
CA GLU A 119 4.82 0.30 -2.29
C GLU A 119 4.34 1.70 -2.65
N MET A 120 3.25 2.14 -2.04
CA MET A 120 2.71 3.48 -2.22
C MET A 120 2.41 4.10 -0.87
N ARG A 121 2.70 5.38 -0.72
CA ARG A 121 2.50 6.12 0.52
C ARG A 121 1.87 7.48 0.25
N GLY A 122 1.10 7.96 1.21
CA GLY A 122 0.47 9.27 1.11
C GLY A 122 -0.04 9.75 2.45
N ALA A 123 -0.86 10.81 2.43
CA ALA A 123 -1.37 11.41 3.65
C ALA A 123 -2.45 10.56 4.30
N LYS A 124 -3.30 9.92 3.48
CA LYS A 124 -4.42 9.12 3.97
C LYS A 124 -4.65 7.90 3.10
N PHE A 125 -4.97 6.79 3.73
CA PHE A 125 -5.44 5.59 3.07
C PHE A 125 -6.45 4.95 4.00
N GLU A 126 -7.73 5.23 3.75
CA GLU A 126 -8.81 4.97 4.68
C GLU A 126 -9.83 4.00 4.12
N GLN A 127 -10.47 3.27 5.02
CA GLN A 127 -11.58 2.40 4.69
C GLN A 127 -12.81 3.23 4.37
N ILE A 128 -13.46 2.89 3.28
CA ILE A 128 -14.71 3.53 2.87
C ILE A 128 -15.91 2.59 3.02
#